data_bcdaf101fd19325c5db69cd78dd7576a
#
_entry.id   bcdaf101fd19325c5db69cd78dd7576a
#
_cell.length_a   1.000
_cell.length_b   1.000
_cell.length_c   1.000
_cell.angle_alpha   90.00
_cell.angle_beta   90.00
_cell.angle_gamma   90.00
#
_symmetry.space_group_name_H-M   'P 1'
#
loop_
_entity.id
_entity.type
_entity.pdbx_description
1 polymer ?
#
loop_
_entity_poly.entity_id
_entity_poly.type
_entity_poly.pdbx_seq_one_letter_code
_entity_poly.pdbx_strand_id
1 'polypeptide(L)'
;VIVTVTLNAAQDRTVSVPNFHMGGRNRAIESLTLPGGKGVNVARALRRLGQPVIATGLAGGRAGTYIIEGLTAEGVLNDFVRIGEESRTSTAVIDPTSAQQTEINEVGPVVAAAELSILYEKLSYLSSGGQVFVIAGSLPSGVPQEIYRDIVELLRKRGIFTVIDAAGPPFKRAVAAHPDLVSPNIREAEEIVGYEFNDDSDSAAGAATLCEMGAQGALIHGYNGCVARLVPHGERSHRTYRAAFSARTAVSTVGSGDSFLAGFLSAWIQKAPPEQALAQAVAAGAANTLQLGAGVFDLEDMEAFMRQVEVVEME
;
A
#
# COMPACT_ATOMS: atom_id res chain seq x y z
N VAL A 1 7.20 0.95 16.48
CA VAL A 1 7.06 2.00 15.43
C VAL A 1 7.06 1.33 14.07
N ILE A 2 6.15 1.75 13.19
CA ILE A 2 6.09 1.33 11.79
C ILE A 2 6.86 2.36 10.95
N VAL A 3 7.69 1.89 10.01
CA VAL A 3 8.37 2.74 9.03
C VAL A 3 7.84 2.40 7.65
N THR A 4 7.32 3.38 6.92
CA THR A 4 6.90 3.18 5.52
C THR A 4 7.96 3.75 4.58
N VAL A 5 8.32 3.00 3.54
CA VAL A 5 9.35 3.33 2.56
C VAL A 5 8.71 3.53 1.20
N THR A 6 8.79 4.75 0.64
CA THR A 6 8.23 5.10 -0.67
C THR A 6 9.32 5.65 -1.57
N LEU A 7 9.80 4.84 -2.52
CA LEU A 7 10.88 5.26 -3.41
C LEU A 7 10.42 6.19 -4.53
N ASN A 8 9.13 6.18 -4.86
CA ASN A 8 8.52 6.98 -5.93
C ASN A 8 7.30 7.75 -5.39
N ALA A 9 7.54 8.56 -4.34
CA ALA A 9 6.51 9.41 -3.75
C ALA A 9 5.91 10.36 -4.79
N ALA A 10 4.64 10.70 -4.65
CA ALA A 10 3.90 11.49 -5.61
C ALA A 10 3.10 12.60 -4.94
N GLN A 11 2.86 13.66 -5.69
CA GLN A 11 1.75 14.56 -5.43
C GLN A 11 0.50 13.95 -6.06
N ASP A 12 -0.38 13.35 -5.25
CA ASP A 12 -1.59 12.70 -5.72
C ASP A 12 -2.71 13.73 -5.92
N ARG A 13 -3.15 13.88 -7.16
CA ARG A 13 -4.22 14.78 -7.53
C ARG A 13 -5.44 13.99 -7.98
N THR A 14 -6.57 14.14 -7.28
CA THR A 14 -7.85 13.57 -7.67
C THR A 14 -8.75 14.69 -8.19
N VAL A 15 -9.35 14.49 -9.36
CA VAL A 15 -10.29 15.45 -9.97
C VAL A 15 -11.61 14.76 -10.30
N SER A 16 -12.72 15.39 -9.94
CA SER A 16 -14.07 14.95 -10.33
C SER A 16 -14.51 15.66 -11.60
N VAL A 17 -14.76 14.90 -12.66
CA VAL A 17 -15.05 15.41 -14.01
C VAL A 17 -16.30 14.69 -14.56
N PRO A 18 -17.50 15.28 -14.43
CA PRO A 18 -18.71 14.68 -14.97
C PRO A 18 -18.64 14.53 -16.50
N ASN A 19 -19.09 13.37 -17.00
CA ASN A 19 -19.11 13.03 -18.43
C ASN A 19 -17.70 13.13 -19.05
N PHE A 20 -16.70 12.61 -18.36
CA PHE A 20 -15.31 12.60 -18.85
C PHE A 20 -15.20 11.86 -20.18
N HIS A 21 -14.62 12.50 -21.18
CA HIS A 21 -14.41 11.89 -22.50
C HIS A 21 -13.06 12.29 -23.10
N MET A 22 -12.45 11.36 -23.78
CA MET A 22 -11.20 11.57 -24.49
C MET A 22 -11.40 12.48 -25.71
N GLY A 23 -10.39 13.28 -26.03
CA GLY A 23 -10.38 14.14 -27.20
C GLY A 23 -11.19 15.44 -27.05
N GLY A 24 -11.86 15.66 -25.91
CA GLY A 24 -12.65 16.84 -25.63
C GLY A 24 -12.05 17.75 -24.56
N ARG A 25 -12.72 18.89 -24.35
CA ARG A 25 -12.41 19.79 -23.23
C ARG A 25 -13.27 19.40 -22.03
N ASN A 26 -12.63 18.80 -21.04
CA ASN A 26 -13.27 18.39 -19.79
C ASN A 26 -13.09 19.49 -18.72
N ARG A 27 -14.05 19.64 -17.81
CA ARG A 27 -13.99 20.59 -16.70
C ARG A 27 -14.20 19.86 -15.39
N ALA A 28 -13.25 19.97 -14.47
CA ALA A 28 -13.39 19.46 -13.13
C ALA A 28 -14.35 20.33 -12.33
N ILE A 29 -15.24 19.69 -11.56
CA ILE A 29 -16.12 20.33 -10.58
C ILE A 29 -15.52 20.31 -9.17
N GLU A 30 -14.58 19.39 -8.92
CA GLU A 30 -13.86 19.25 -7.67
C GLU A 30 -12.44 18.81 -7.93
N SER A 31 -11.48 19.24 -7.09
CA SER A 31 -10.10 18.84 -7.17
C SER A 31 -9.51 18.77 -5.76
N LEU A 32 -8.87 17.65 -5.47
CA LEU A 32 -8.16 17.41 -4.21
C LEU A 32 -6.71 17.05 -4.53
N THR A 33 -5.77 17.61 -3.80
CA THR A 33 -4.35 17.28 -3.91
C THR A 33 -3.82 16.86 -2.54
N LEU A 34 -3.14 15.74 -2.47
CA LEU A 34 -2.66 15.14 -1.22
C LEU A 34 -1.22 14.64 -1.38
N PRO A 35 -0.44 14.53 -0.29
CA PRO A 35 0.76 13.71 -0.27
C PRO A 35 0.41 12.28 -0.66
N GLY A 36 1.20 11.66 -1.53
CA GLY A 36 0.84 10.35 -2.07
C GLY A 36 2.02 9.46 -2.47
N GLY A 37 1.66 8.36 -3.11
CA GLY A 37 2.47 7.17 -3.31
C GLY A 37 2.15 6.11 -2.25
N LYS A 38 2.13 4.81 -2.63
CA LYS A 38 1.60 3.73 -1.79
C LYS A 38 2.05 3.79 -0.32
N GLY A 39 3.36 3.83 -0.02
CA GLY A 39 3.84 3.86 1.35
C GLY A 39 3.50 5.16 2.10
N VAL A 40 3.42 6.30 1.42
CA VAL A 40 2.91 7.56 1.98
C VAL A 40 1.45 7.41 2.38
N ASN A 41 0.62 6.82 1.51
CA ASN A 41 -0.79 6.59 1.79
C ASN A 41 -0.99 5.63 2.97
N VAL A 42 -0.19 4.55 3.04
CA VAL A 42 -0.18 3.63 4.20
C VAL A 42 0.18 4.38 5.48
N ALA A 43 1.18 5.28 5.45
CA ALA A 43 1.56 6.07 6.63
C ALA A 43 0.42 6.98 7.10
N ARG A 44 -0.26 7.66 6.18
CA ARG A 44 -1.41 8.53 6.47
C ARG A 44 -2.56 7.74 7.08
N ALA A 45 -2.89 6.58 6.50
CA ALA A 45 -3.91 5.67 7.02
C ALA A 45 -3.54 5.13 8.41
N LEU A 46 -2.30 4.70 8.64
CA LEU A 46 -1.81 4.27 9.95
C LEU A 46 -1.90 5.38 10.99
N ARG A 47 -1.52 6.60 10.63
CA ARG A 47 -1.63 7.75 11.53
C ARG A 47 -3.08 8.00 11.93
N ARG A 48 -4.02 7.89 10.99
CA ARG A 48 -5.46 8.01 11.24
C ARG A 48 -5.97 6.93 12.20
N LEU A 49 -5.42 5.71 12.10
CA LEU A 49 -5.69 4.60 13.03
C LEU A 49 -4.94 4.72 14.37
N GLY A 50 -4.30 5.86 14.66
CA GLY A 50 -3.61 6.11 15.92
C GLY A 50 -2.27 5.39 16.07
N GLN A 51 -1.72 4.80 14.99
CA GLN A 51 -0.45 4.07 15.05
C GLN A 51 0.75 5.02 14.95
N PRO A 52 1.82 4.78 15.73
CA PRO A 52 3.08 5.52 15.59
C PRO A 52 3.77 5.10 14.29
N VAL A 53 3.92 6.04 13.35
CA VAL A 53 4.47 5.80 12.02
C VAL A 53 5.49 6.87 11.64
N ILE A 54 6.53 6.46 10.92
CA ILE A 54 7.50 7.33 10.26
C ILE A 54 7.46 7.03 8.76
N ALA A 55 7.16 8.04 7.95
CA ALA A 55 7.24 7.94 6.49
C ALA A 55 8.65 8.32 6.02
N THR A 56 9.24 7.50 5.14
CA THR A 56 10.54 7.76 4.53
C THR A 56 10.57 7.34 3.06
N GLY A 57 11.65 7.62 2.38
CA GLY A 57 11.85 7.32 0.97
C GLY A 57 12.55 8.45 0.25
N LEU A 58 12.18 8.70 -1.01
CA LEU A 58 12.79 9.72 -1.86
C LEU A 58 11.76 10.80 -2.18
N ALA A 59 12.14 12.06 -2.04
CA ALA A 59 11.29 13.21 -2.36
C ALA A 59 12.13 14.40 -2.83
N GLY A 60 11.79 14.99 -3.97
CA GLY A 60 12.55 16.10 -4.54
C GLY A 60 11.70 17.21 -5.14
N GLY A 61 12.31 18.35 -5.35
CA GLY A 61 11.68 19.53 -5.93
C GLY A 61 10.53 20.11 -5.10
N ARG A 62 9.62 20.80 -5.78
CA ARG A 62 8.44 21.43 -5.16
C ARG A 62 7.41 20.38 -4.74
N ALA A 63 7.17 19.37 -5.59
CA ALA A 63 6.25 18.28 -5.26
C ALA A 63 6.75 17.49 -4.05
N GLY A 64 8.06 17.20 -3.96
CA GLY A 64 8.65 16.58 -2.78
C GLY A 64 8.53 17.43 -1.52
N THR A 65 8.65 18.75 -1.61
CA THR A 65 8.41 19.67 -0.49
C THR A 65 6.95 19.62 -0.08
N TYR A 66 6.01 19.67 -1.04
CA TYR A 66 4.57 19.55 -0.77
C TYR A 66 4.23 18.25 -0.02
N ILE A 67 4.82 17.11 -0.45
CA ILE A 67 4.61 15.82 0.19
C ILE A 67 5.06 15.86 1.66
N ILE A 68 6.26 16.36 1.93
CA ILE A 68 6.85 16.43 3.27
C ILE A 68 6.05 17.36 4.19
N GLU A 69 5.71 18.55 3.70
CA GLU A 69 4.93 19.53 4.46
C GLU A 69 3.51 19.04 4.73
N GLY A 70 2.87 18.41 3.74
CA GLY A 70 1.55 17.81 3.90
C GLY A 70 1.53 16.69 4.93
N LEU A 71 2.51 15.78 4.91
CA LEU A 71 2.65 14.74 5.94
C LEU A 71 2.84 15.35 7.33
N THR A 72 3.67 16.40 7.42
CA THR A 72 3.90 17.10 8.70
C THR A 72 2.62 17.76 9.21
N ALA A 73 1.84 18.38 8.32
CA ALA A 73 0.55 18.99 8.66
C ALA A 73 -0.49 17.96 9.14
N GLU A 74 -0.47 16.74 8.59
CA GLU A 74 -1.30 15.61 9.02
C GLU A 74 -0.76 14.92 10.30
N GLY A 75 0.36 15.40 10.87
CA GLY A 75 0.98 14.84 12.07
C GLY A 75 1.66 13.49 11.84
N VAL A 76 2.03 13.18 10.60
CA VAL A 76 2.85 12.01 10.25
C VAL A 76 4.31 12.39 10.38
N LEU A 77 5.05 11.70 11.26
CA LEU A 77 6.50 11.85 11.32
C LEU A 77 7.10 11.40 9.99
N ASN A 78 8.03 12.18 9.48
CA ASN A 78 8.65 11.84 8.20
C ASN A 78 10.13 12.22 8.15
N ASP A 79 10.91 11.43 7.40
CA ASP A 79 12.33 11.64 7.19
C ASP A 79 12.74 11.15 5.81
N PHE A 80 12.43 11.93 4.77
CA PHE A 80 12.75 11.61 3.38
C PHE A 80 14.18 12.01 3.02
N VAL A 81 14.79 11.24 2.13
CA VAL A 81 16.00 11.67 1.41
C VAL A 81 15.59 12.70 0.37
N ARG A 82 16.19 13.89 0.44
CA ARG A 82 15.95 14.94 -0.57
C ARG A 82 16.78 14.60 -1.80
N ILE A 83 16.10 14.45 -2.94
CA ILE A 83 16.72 14.19 -4.24
C ILE A 83 16.71 15.44 -5.13
N GLY A 84 17.61 15.47 -6.12
CA GLY A 84 17.78 16.63 -7.00
C GLY A 84 16.64 16.84 -7.98
N GLU A 85 16.03 15.76 -8.48
CA GLU A 85 14.93 15.86 -9.44
C GLU A 85 13.55 15.98 -8.76
N GLU A 86 12.57 16.47 -9.53
CA GLU A 86 11.20 16.70 -9.08
C GLU A 86 10.46 15.39 -8.83
N SER A 87 9.81 15.23 -7.68
CA SER A 87 8.87 14.14 -7.45
C SER A 87 7.71 14.21 -8.43
N ARG A 88 7.15 13.06 -8.78
CA ARG A 88 6.09 12.92 -9.77
C ARG A 88 4.74 13.44 -9.27
N THR A 89 3.83 13.68 -10.23
CA THR A 89 2.40 13.84 -9.98
C THR A 89 1.66 12.58 -10.46
N SER A 90 0.71 12.11 -9.67
CA SER A 90 -0.26 11.10 -10.09
C SER A 90 -1.63 11.76 -10.15
N THR A 91 -2.34 11.61 -11.26
CA THR A 91 -3.66 12.21 -11.42
C THR A 91 -4.73 11.13 -11.59
N ALA A 92 -5.71 11.12 -10.71
CA ALA A 92 -6.93 10.31 -10.85
C ALA A 92 -8.08 11.20 -11.33
N VAL A 93 -8.71 10.81 -12.42
CA VAL A 93 -9.93 11.43 -12.97
C VAL A 93 -11.10 10.53 -12.61
N ILE A 94 -12.04 11.04 -11.84
CA ILE A 94 -13.28 10.34 -11.47
C ILE A 94 -14.43 10.97 -12.23
N ASP A 95 -15.16 10.17 -13.00
CA ASP A 95 -16.41 10.58 -13.60
C ASP A 95 -17.59 10.15 -12.72
N PRO A 96 -18.20 11.07 -11.98
CA PRO A 96 -19.32 10.73 -11.10
C PRO A 96 -20.60 10.32 -11.87
N THR A 97 -20.65 10.58 -13.19
CA THR A 97 -21.80 10.22 -14.03
C THR A 97 -21.77 8.74 -14.41
N SER A 98 -20.59 8.22 -14.74
CA SER A 98 -20.39 6.82 -15.15
C SER A 98 -19.80 5.94 -14.04
N ALA A 99 -19.42 6.53 -12.91
CA ALA A 99 -18.65 5.89 -11.83
C ALA A 99 -17.31 5.26 -12.32
N GLN A 100 -16.75 5.78 -13.42
CA GLN A 100 -15.47 5.34 -13.95
C GLN A 100 -14.31 6.16 -13.36
N GLN A 101 -13.18 5.50 -13.18
CA GLN A 101 -11.93 6.11 -12.74
C GLN A 101 -10.85 5.87 -13.77
N THR A 102 -10.09 6.91 -14.09
CA THR A 102 -8.93 6.86 -14.99
C THR A 102 -7.72 7.44 -14.26
N GLU A 103 -6.62 6.70 -14.25
CA GLU A 103 -5.38 7.13 -13.60
C GLU A 103 -4.31 7.47 -14.64
N ILE A 104 -3.62 8.59 -14.41
CA ILE A 104 -2.47 9.05 -15.20
C ILE A 104 -1.30 9.17 -14.23
N ASN A 105 -0.42 8.18 -14.28
CA ASN A 105 0.71 8.07 -13.38
C ASN A 105 2.02 8.43 -14.10
N GLU A 106 2.68 9.49 -13.67
CA GLU A 106 4.01 9.82 -14.18
C GLU A 106 5.04 8.76 -13.73
N VAL A 107 6.08 8.56 -14.52
CA VAL A 107 7.15 7.57 -14.25
C VAL A 107 7.91 7.91 -12.96
N GLY A 108 8.13 9.21 -12.72
CA GLY A 108 8.91 9.70 -11.59
C GLY A 108 10.33 10.12 -11.95
N PRO A 109 11.07 10.66 -10.96
CA PRO A 109 12.39 11.24 -11.15
C PRO A 109 13.46 10.21 -11.53
N VAL A 110 14.58 10.68 -12.08
CA VAL A 110 15.83 9.90 -12.16
C VAL A 110 16.57 10.05 -10.84
N VAL A 111 16.90 8.94 -10.20
CA VAL A 111 17.58 8.91 -8.90
C VAL A 111 19.06 8.59 -9.09
N ALA A 112 19.92 9.42 -8.53
CA ALA A 112 21.38 9.23 -8.60
C ALA A 112 21.86 8.15 -7.61
N ALA A 113 22.94 7.46 -7.95
CA ALA A 113 23.53 6.45 -7.08
C ALA A 113 23.92 6.97 -5.67
N ALA A 114 24.37 8.24 -5.58
CA ALA A 114 24.67 8.86 -4.30
C ALA A 114 23.42 9.04 -3.42
N GLU A 115 22.28 9.35 -4.01
CA GLU A 115 21.00 9.49 -3.29
C GLU A 115 20.51 8.13 -2.77
N LEU A 116 20.72 7.05 -3.53
CA LEU A 116 20.45 5.68 -3.07
C LEU A 116 21.36 5.30 -1.90
N SER A 117 22.63 5.70 -1.90
CA SER A 117 23.54 5.44 -0.78
C SER A 117 23.03 6.11 0.50
N ILE A 118 22.58 7.37 0.42
CA ILE A 118 21.97 8.10 1.55
C ILE A 118 20.69 7.39 2.02
N LEU A 119 19.89 6.85 1.09
CA LEU A 119 18.70 6.08 1.44
C LEU A 119 19.06 4.82 2.27
N TYR A 120 20.06 4.06 1.86
CA TYR A 120 20.49 2.87 2.61
C TYR A 120 21.01 3.22 4.02
N GLU A 121 21.77 4.30 4.15
CA GLU A 121 22.22 4.81 5.46
C GLU A 121 21.02 5.17 6.36
N LYS A 122 20.04 5.89 5.79
CA LYS A 122 18.81 6.27 6.48
C LYS A 122 17.99 5.06 6.91
N LEU A 123 17.76 4.10 6.02
CA LEU A 123 17.05 2.86 6.36
C LEU A 123 17.79 2.07 7.45
N SER A 124 19.12 2.04 7.36
CA SER A 124 19.96 1.44 8.39
C SER A 124 19.81 2.13 9.76
N TYR A 125 19.73 3.46 9.79
CA TYR A 125 19.50 4.24 11.00
C TYR A 125 18.09 3.99 11.56
N LEU A 126 17.05 4.14 10.75
CA LEU A 126 15.65 3.93 11.16
C LEU A 126 15.37 2.51 11.65
N SER A 127 16.10 1.53 11.14
CA SER A 127 15.95 0.13 11.56
C SER A 127 16.43 -0.13 13.00
N SER A 128 17.13 0.81 13.64
CA SER A 128 17.50 0.68 15.06
C SER A 128 16.32 0.92 16.01
N GLY A 129 15.25 1.58 15.57
CA GLY A 129 14.04 1.86 16.35
C GLY A 129 12.74 1.36 15.72
N GLY A 130 12.76 1.03 14.42
CA GLY A 130 11.61 0.51 13.70
C GLY A 130 11.42 -0.99 13.96
N GLN A 131 10.18 -1.42 14.16
CA GLN A 131 9.84 -2.83 14.35
C GLN A 131 9.23 -3.46 13.10
N VAL A 132 8.59 -2.64 12.26
CA VAL A 132 7.93 -3.04 11.03
C VAL A 132 8.32 -2.07 9.93
N PHE A 133 8.72 -2.59 8.78
CA PHE A 133 8.99 -1.80 7.58
C PHE A 133 8.03 -2.20 6.46
N VAL A 134 7.29 -1.21 5.95
CA VAL A 134 6.40 -1.35 4.79
C VAL A 134 7.09 -0.72 3.59
N ILE A 135 7.51 -1.54 2.65
CA ILE A 135 8.20 -1.12 1.43
C ILE A 135 7.16 -1.16 0.31
N ALA A 136 6.75 0.00 -0.20
CA ALA A 136 5.57 0.06 -1.06
C ALA A 136 5.72 1.01 -2.25
N GLY A 137 5.08 0.63 -3.35
CA GLY A 137 4.94 1.41 -4.57
C GLY A 137 5.89 0.99 -5.69
N SER A 138 5.87 1.77 -6.77
CA SER A 138 6.72 1.60 -7.94
C SER A 138 8.14 2.13 -7.70
N LEU A 139 9.06 1.78 -8.58
CA LEU A 139 10.40 2.35 -8.60
C LEU A 139 10.47 3.55 -9.55
N PRO A 140 11.15 4.63 -9.15
CA PRO A 140 11.48 5.72 -10.08
C PRO A 140 12.64 5.32 -11.01
N SER A 141 12.90 6.12 -12.02
CA SER A 141 13.99 5.88 -12.97
C SER A 141 15.37 5.88 -12.30
N GLY A 142 16.29 5.07 -12.80
CA GLY A 142 17.66 4.96 -12.25
C GLY A 142 17.79 4.08 -11.00
N VAL A 143 16.68 3.62 -10.44
CA VAL A 143 16.70 2.70 -9.28
C VAL A 143 16.79 1.26 -9.76
N PRO A 144 17.76 0.46 -9.26
CA PRO A 144 17.87 -0.95 -9.61
C PRO A 144 16.62 -1.75 -9.20
N GLN A 145 16.20 -2.68 -10.05
CA GLN A 145 15.02 -3.50 -9.78
C GLN A 145 15.21 -4.47 -8.60
N GLU A 146 16.42 -4.66 -8.16
CA GLU A 146 16.82 -5.46 -7.00
C GLU A 146 16.65 -4.73 -5.67
N ILE A 147 16.41 -3.42 -5.68
CA ILE A 147 16.45 -2.59 -4.47
C ILE A 147 15.52 -3.11 -3.36
N TYR A 148 14.32 -3.56 -3.69
CA TYR A 148 13.39 -4.08 -2.68
C TYR A 148 13.89 -5.39 -2.06
N ARG A 149 14.49 -6.27 -2.86
CA ARG A 149 15.19 -7.46 -2.35
C ARG A 149 16.29 -7.05 -1.37
N ASP A 150 17.14 -6.12 -1.76
CA ASP A 150 18.29 -5.69 -0.97
C ASP A 150 17.87 -5.03 0.35
N ILE A 151 16.78 -4.26 0.33
CA ILE A 151 16.19 -3.67 1.54
C ILE A 151 15.61 -4.77 2.45
N VAL A 152 14.88 -5.74 1.91
CA VAL A 152 14.36 -6.88 2.70
C VAL A 152 15.51 -7.64 3.36
N GLU A 153 16.57 -7.96 2.62
CA GLU A 153 17.74 -8.65 3.15
C GLU A 153 18.46 -7.86 4.28
N LEU A 154 18.56 -6.52 4.08
CA LEU A 154 19.14 -5.63 5.11
C LEU A 154 18.33 -5.66 6.41
N LEU A 155 17.02 -5.54 6.31
CA LEU A 155 16.11 -5.47 7.45
C LEU A 155 15.97 -6.82 8.16
N ARG A 156 15.89 -7.89 7.39
CA ARG A 156 15.76 -9.26 7.89
C ARG A 156 16.97 -9.70 8.73
N LYS A 157 18.18 -9.30 8.34
CA LYS A 157 19.40 -9.53 9.16
C LYS A 157 19.34 -8.89 10.56
N ARG A 158 18.41 -7.96 10.76
CA ARG A 158 18.16 -7.25 12.02
C ARG A 158 16.91 -7.73 12.75
N GLY A 159 16.23 -8.77 12.24
CA GLY A 159 15.02 -9.33 12.83
C GLY A 159 13.80 -8.39 12.72
N ILE A 160 13.78 -7.52 11.72
CA ILE A 160 12.69 -6.55 11.50
C ILE A 160 11.61 -7.18 10.63
N PHE A 161 10.36 -7.02 11.03
CA PHE A 161 9.20 -7.46 10.24
C PHE A 161 9.07 -6.64 8.98
N THR A 162 9.09 -7.29 7.83
CA THR A 162 9.10 -6.66 6.50
C THR A 162 7.82 -6.94 5.73
N VAL A 163 7.24 -5.90 5.16
CA VAL A 163 6.02 -5.94 4.35
C VAL A 163 6.32 -5.37 2.97
N ILE A 164 5.91 -6.07 1.92
CA ILE A 164 6.06 -5.61 0.53
C ILE A 164 4.70 -5.42 -0.11
N ASP A 165 4.47 -4.23 -0.65
CA ASP A 165 3.33 -3.86 -1.48
C ASP A 165 3.83 -3.20 -2.77
N ALA A 166 4.14 -3.99 -3.76
CA ALA A 166 4.72 -3.57 -5.02
C ALA A 166 4.19 -4.41 -6.18
N ALA A 167 4.61 -4.08 -7.39
CA ALA A 167 4.21 -4.79 -8.62
C ALA A 167 5.40 -5.18 -9.48
N GLY A 168 5.17 -6.10 -10.40
CA GLY A 168 6.11 -6.48 -11.47
C GLY A 168 7.43 -7.10 -10.98
N PRO A 169 8.52 -6.95 -11.78
CA PRO A 169 9.79 -7.58 -11.47
C PRO A 169 10.42 -7.22 -10.13
N PRO A 170 10.35 -5.97 -9.62
CA PRO A 170 10.85 -5.64 -8.28
C PRO A 170 10.14 -6.41 -7.17
N PHE A 171 8.81 -6.58 -7.29
CA PHE A 171 8.03 -7.36 -6.35
C PHE A 171 8.45 -8.84 -6.36
N LYS A 172 8.56 -9.45 -7.53
CA LYS A 172 9.01 -10.85 -7.66
C LYS A 172 10.37 -11.09 -7.00
N ARG A 173 11.32 -10.16 -7.18
CA ARG A 173 12.64 -10.25 -6.55
C ARG A 173 12.58 -10.08 -5.03
N ALA A 174 11.70 -9.19 -4.56
CA ALA A 174 11.51 -8.96 -3.12
C ALA A 174 10.89 -10.19 -2.43
N VAL A 175 9.92 -10.86 -3.06
CA VAL A 175 9.31 -12.10 -2.54
C VAL A 175 10.38 -13.17 -2.30
N ALA A 176 11.31 -13.34 -3.23
CA ALA A 176 12.41 -14.32 -3.11
C ALA A 176 13.41 -13.99 -1.97
N ALA A 177 13.38 -12.78 -1.40
CA ALA A 177 14.19 -12.40 -0.23
C ALA A 177 13.53 -12.77 1.11
N HIS A 178 12.41 -13.45 1.08
CA HIS A 178 11.64 -13.92 2.22
C HIS A 178 11.12 -12.81 3.13
N PRO A 179 10.30 -11.85 2.63
CA PRO A 179 9.60 -10.89 3.47
C PRO A 179 8.59 -11.60 4.38
N ASP A 180 8.27 -10.97 5.51
CA ASP A 180 7.30 -11.52 6.45
C ASP A 180 5.86 -11.45 5.92
N LEU A 181 5.57 -10.45 5.09
CA LEU A 181 4.24 -10.28 4.49
C LEU A 181 4.33 -9.65 3.10
N VAL A 182 3.47 -10.10 2.20
CA VAL A 182 3.24 -9.44 0.92
C VAL A 182 1.75 -9.10 0.78
N SER A 183 1.45 -7.96 0.12
CA SER A 183 0.07 -7.46 0.01
C SER A 183 -0.26 -7.01 -1.43
N PRO A 184 -0.20 -7.91 -2.42
CA PRO A 184 -0.60 -7.56 -3.78
C PRO A 184 -2.13 -7.48 -3.92
N ASN A 185 -2.61 -6.66 -4.86
CA ASN A 185 -3.97 -6.83 -5.37
C ASN A 185 -4.05 -8.07 -6.28
N ILE A 186 -5.28 -8.48 -6.65
CA ILE A 186 -5.52 -9.65 -7.49
C ILE A 186 -4.66 -9.61 -8.76
N ARG A 187 -4.65 -8.50 -9.52
CA ARG A 187 -3.89 -8.39 -10.77
C ARG A 187 -2.38 -8.48 -10.57
N GLU A 188 -1.86 -7.83 -9.54
CA GLU A 188 -0.44 -7.91 -9.17
C GLU A 188 -0.05 -9.34 -8.77
N ALA A 189 -0.94 -10.05 -8.07
CA ALA A 189 -0.73 -11.45 -7.70
C ALA A 189 -0.74 -12.37 -8.94
N GLU A 190 -1.75 -12.25 -9.81
CA GLU A 190 -1.86 -13.00 -11.07
C GLU A 190 -0.62 -12.83 -11.96
N GLU A 191 -0.12 -11.60 -12.09
CA GLU A 191 1.10 -11.31 -12.86
C GLU A 191 2.32 -12.07 -12.32
N ILE A 192 2.43 -12.19 -11.00
CA ILE A 192 3.58 -12.83 -10.34
C ILE A 192 3.48 -14.36 -10.39
N VAL A 193 2.29 -14.91 -10.12
CA VAL A 193 2.08 -16.37 -10.11
C VAL A 193 1.91 -16.94 -11.52
N GLY A 194 1.49 -16.12 -12.50
CA GLY A 194 1.42 -16.45 -13.92
C GLY A 194 0.11 -17.11 -14.35
N TYR A 195 -0.98 -17.00 -13.59
CA TYR A 195 -2.32 -17.45 -13.96
C TYR A 195 -3.41 -16.53 -13.37
N GLU A 196 -4.59 -16.51 -14.01
CA GLU A 196 -5.75 -15.72 -13.61
C GLU A 196 -6.52 -16.35 -12.44
N PHE A 197 -7.13 -15.54 -11.59
CA PHE A 197 -7.97 -15.97 -10.47
C PHE A 197 -9.43 -15.81 -10.84
N ASN A 198 -10.17 -16.91 -10.88
CA ASN A 198 -11.59 -16.91 -11.20
C ASN A 198 -12.47 -16.88 -9.95
N ASP A 199 -11.93 -17.35 -8.82
CA ASP A 199 -12.62 -17.42 -7.54
C ASP A 199 -11.66 -17.33 -6.35
N ASP A 200 -12.22 -17.47 -5.14
CA ASP A 200 -11.45 -17.42 -3.89
C ASP A 200 -10.50 -18.62 -3.74
N SER A 201 -10.78 -19.76 -4.38
CA SER A 201 -9.91 -20.95 -4.37
C SER A 201 -8.64 -20.70 -5.18
N ASP A 202 -8.77 -20.06 -6.37
CA ASP A 202 -7.61 -19.63 -7.17
C ASP A 202 -6.76 -18.60 -6.41
N SER A 203 -7.42 -17.67 -5.72
CA SER A 203 -6.73 -16.69 -4.87
C SER A 203 -6.01 -17.36 -3.69
N ALA A 204 -6.59 -18.41 -3.10
CA ALA A 204 -5.95 -19.18 -2.03
C ALA A 204 -4.72 -19.95 -2.55
N ALA A 205 -4.82 -20.56 -3.73
CA ALA A 205 -3.69 -21.19 -4.41
C ALA A 205 -2.60 -20.16 -4.77
N GLY A 206 -2.99 -18.97 -5.23
CA GLY A 206 -2.07 -17.85 -5.47
C GLY A 206 -1.32 -17.41 -4.21
N ALA A 207 -2.02 -17.29 -3.09
CA ALA A 207 -1.40 -16.96 -1.81
C ALA A 207 -0.44 -18.06 -1.33
N ALA A 208 -0.77 -19.33 -1.56
CA ALA A 208 0.13 -20.44 -1.28
C ALA A 208 1.40 -20.37 -2.16
N THR A 209 1.23 -20.11 -3.46
CA THR A 209 2.34 -19.95 -4.40
C THR A 209 3.27 -18.79 -3.98
N LEU A 210 2.73 -17.64 -3.57
CA LEU A 210 3.55 -16.52 -3.06
C LEU A 210 4.35 -16.92 -1.81
N CYS A 211 3.77 -17.74 -0.93
CA CYS A 211 4.50 -18.29 0.22
C CYS A 211 5.59 -19.29 -0.20
N GLU A 212 5.33 -20.15 -1.17
CA GLU A 212 6.33 -21.07 -1.75
C GLU A 212 7.48 -20.32 -2.44
N MET A 213 7.20 -19.15 -3.04
CA MET A 213 8.21 -18.29 -3.63
C MET A 213 9.09 -17.59 -2.59
N GLY A 214 8.68 -17.58 -1.30
CA GLY A 214 9.50 -17.07 -0.21
C GLY A 214 8.80 -16.22 0.84
N ALA A 215 7.64 -15.63 0.57
CA ALA A 215 6.91 -14.83 1.54
C ALA A 215 6.48 -15.67 2.76
N GLN A 216 6.52 -15.10 3.97
CA GLN A 216 6.03 -15.79 5.16
C GLN A 216 4.52 -15.66 5.34
N GLY A 217 3.90 -14.69 4.68
CA GLY A 217 2.45 -14.52 4.60
C GLY A 217 2.07 -13.72 3.37
N ALA A 218 0.84 -13.90 2.90
CA ALA A 218 0.30 -13.20 1.73
C ALA A 218 -1.13 -12.72 1.97
N LEU A 219 -1.41 -11.47 1.58
CA LEU A 219 -2.73 -10.86 1.56
C LEU A 219 -3.06 -10.52 0.10
N ILE A 220 -3.92 -11.28 -0.55
CA ILE A 220 -4.39 -10.95 -1.91
C ILE A 220 -5.73 -10.25 -1.78
N HIS A 221 -5.75 -8.95 -2.10
CA HIS A 221 -6.94 -8.13 -1.91
C HIS A 221 -7.58 -7.71 -3.25
N GLY A 222 -8.89 -7.57 -3.23
CA GLY A 222 -9.71 -7.17 -4.36
C GLY A 222 -10.90 -6.33 -3.94
N TYR A 223 -11.82 -6.11 -4.88
CA TYR A 223 -12.99 -5.25 -4.67
C TYR A 223 -13.93 -5.76 -3.55
N ASN A 224 -14.09 -7.08 -3.43
CA ASN A 224 -15.05 -7.71 -2.52
C ASN A 224 -14.43 -8.23 -1.21
N GLY A 225 -13.17 -7.90 -0.95
CA GLY A 225 -12.48 -8.39 0.23
C GLY A 225 -11.08 -8.93 -0.06
N CYS A 226 -10.66 -9.96 0.65
CA CYS A 226 -9.35 -10.56 0.45
C CYS A 226 -9.32 -12.06 0.75
N VAL A 227 -8.31 -12.73 0.18
CA VAL A 227 -7.85 -14.05 0.63
C VAL A 227 -6.47 -13.88 1.23
N ALA A 228 -6.26 -14.43 2.42
CA ALA A 228 -5.04 -14.29 3.18
C ALA A 228 -4.48 -15.66 3.58
N ARG A 229 -3.17 -15.87 3.39
CA ARG A 229 -2.44 -17.00 3.91
C ARG A 229 -1.43 -16.52 4.94
N LEU A 230 -1.63 -16.86 6.21
CA LEU A 230 -0.91 -16.32 7.35
C LEU A 230 -0.47 -17.43 8.30
N VAL A 231 0.60 -17.17 9.06
CA VAL A 231 0.94 -17.94 10.26
C VAL A 231 0.40 -17.15 11.47
N PRO A 232 -0.68 -17.62 12.12
CA PRO A 232 -1.24 -16.93 13.28
C PRO A 232 -0.22 -16.79 14.42
N HIS A 233 -0.38 -15.76 15.25
CA HIS A 233 0.51 -15.51 16.36
C HIS A 233 0.59 -16.72 17.31
N GLY A 234 1.81 -17.22 17.54
CA GLY A 234 2.05 -18.39 18.39
C GLY A 234 1.90 -19.75 17.69
N GLU A 235 1.50 -19.77 16.43
CA GLU A 235 1.44 -20.99 15.61
C GLU A 235 2.69 -21.16 14.75
N ARG A 236 2.79 -22.33 14.09
CA ARG A 236 3.91 -22.68 13.20
C ARG A 236 3.46 -23.04 11.78
N SER A 237 2.17 -23.22 11.60
CA SER A 237 1.57 -23.60 10.32
C SER A 237 0.76 -22.45 9.72
N HIS A 238 0.76 -22.41 8.41
CA HIS A 238 -0.10 -21.49 7.69
C HIS A 238 -1.57 -21.90 7.82
N ARG A 239 -2.43 -20.89 7.92
CA ARG A 239 -3.87 -21.00 7.72
C ARG A 239 -4.30 -20.07 6.61
N THR A 240 -5.33 -20.42 5.90
CA THR A 240 -5.90 -19.61 4.82
C THR A 240 -7.25 -19.06 5.25
N TYR A 241 -7.46 -17.78 5.04
CA TYR A 241 -8.67 -17.07 5.42
C TYR A 241 -9.25 -16.35 4.21
N ARG A 242 -10.58 -16.29 4.18
CA ARG A 242 -11.32 -15.39 3.30
C ARG A 242 -12.00 -14.33 4.16
N ALA A 243 -11.82 -13.07 3.81
CA ALA A 243 -12.56 -11.96 4.39
C ALA A 243 -13.36 -11.27 3.28
N ALA A 244 -14.67 -11.18 3.45
CA ALA A 244 -15.57 -10.63 2.44
C ALA A 244 -16.42 -9.50 2.98
N PHE A 245 -16.63 -8.50 2.12
CA PHE A 245 -17.50 -7.36 2.37
C PHE A 245 -18.10 -6.88 1.05
N SER A 246 -19.44 -6.76 1.01
CA SER A 246 -20.13 -6.23 -0.15
C SER A 246 -20.32 -4.73 -0.03
N ALA A 247 -19.37 -3.95 -0.55
CA ALA A 247 -19.50 -2.50 -0.64
C ALA A 247 -20.65 -2.12 -1.58
N ARG A 248 -21.46 -1.13 -1.17
CA ARG A 248 -22.66 -0.73 -1.95
C ARG A 248 -22.40 0.41 -2.93
N THR A 249 -21.48 1.30 -2.65
CA THR A 249 -21.20 2.47 -3.49
C THR A 249 -19.80 2.99 -3.21
N ALA A 250 -18.95 3.06 -4.23
CA ALA A 250 -17.63 3.68 -4.12
C ALA A 250 -17.64 5.04 -4.80
N VAL A 251 -17.04 6.04 -4.15
CA VAL A 251 -16.74 7.35 -4.72
C VAL A 251 -15.41 7.29 -5.47
N SER A 252 -14.40 6.65 -4.87
CA SER A 252 -13.07 6.46 -5.44
C SER A 252 -12.45 5.18 -4.91
N THR A 253 -11.69 4.48 -5.74
CA THR A 253 -10.92 3.31 -5.31
C THR A 253 -9.44 3.63 -5.04
N VAL A 254 -9.02 4.89 -5.26
CA VAL A 254 -7.63 5.32 -5.03
C VAL A 254 -7.26 5.14 -3.55
N GLY A 255 -6.19 4.40 -3.28
CA GLY A 255 -5.67 4.20 -1.92
C GLY A 255 -6.46 3.21 -1.05
N SER A 256 -7.46 2.51 -1.60
CA SER A 256 -8.18 1.49 -0.84
C SER A 256 -7.28 0.32 -0.41
N GLY A 257 -6.35 -0.12 -1.29
CA GLY A 257 -5.34 -1.13 -0.95
C GLY A 257 -4.34 -0.64 0.11
N ASP A 258 -3.94 0.63 0.05
CA ASP A 258 -3.04 1.24 1.04
C ASP A 258 -3.73 1.31 2.42
N SER A 259 -5.01 1.68 2.45
CA SER A 259 -5.84 1.72 3.66
C SER A 259 -6.14 0.31 4.19
N PHE A 260 -6.38 -0.66 3.31
CA PHE A 260 -6.50 -2.07 3.65
C PHE A 260 -5.23 -2.57 4.38
N LEU A 261 -4.06 -2.34 3.80
CA LEU A 261 -2.80 -2.75 4.41
C LEU A 261 -2.57 -2.06 5.77
N ALA A 262 -2.87 -0.76 5.87
CA ALA A 262 -2.77 -0.03 7.13
C ALA A 262 -3.72 -0.60 8.20
N GLY A 263 -4.96 -0.91 7.84
CA GLY A 263 -5.95 -1.56 8.70
C GLY A 263 -5.46 -2.90 9.23
N PHE A 264 -4.95 -3.76 8.33
CA PHE A 264 -4.35 -5.03 8.72
C PHE A 264 -3.21 -4.86 9.73
N LEU A 265 -2.21 -4.04 9.39
CA LEU A 265 -1.03 -3.84 10.22
C LEU A 265 -1.37 -3.23 11.57
N SER A 266 -2.33 -2.31 11.62
CA SER A 266 -2.77 -1.68 12.86
C SER A 266 -3.27 -2.70 13.90
N ALA A 267 -3.97 -3.74 13.49
CA ALA A 267 -4.42 -4.83 14.37
C ALA A 267 -3.34 -5.91 14.56
N TRP A 268 -2.68 -6.32 13.48
CA TRP A 268 -1.71 -7.41 13.48
C TRP A 268 -0.54 -7.17 14.43
N ILE A 269 0.04 -5.97 14.44
CA ILE A 269 1.17 -5.64 15.34
C ILE A 269 0.76 -5.62 16.82
N GLN A 270 -0.53 -5.47 17.10
CA GLN A 270 -1.11 -5.58 18.46
C GLN A 270 -1.46 -7.03 18.82
N LYS A 271 -1.05 -7.99 17.99
CA LYS A 271 -1.30 -9.43 18.14
C LYS A 271 -2.79 -9.79 18.13
N ALA A 272 -3.61 -9.03 17.43
CA ALA A 272 -4.99 -9.39 17.20
C ALA A 272 -5.06 -10.73 16.42
N PRO A 273 -6.11 -11.54 16.63
CA PRO A 273 -6.32 -12.74 15.84
C PRO A 273 -6.51 -12.40 14.36
N PRO A 274 -6.17 -13.33 13.43
CA PRO A 274 -6.27 -13.10 11.99
C PRO A 274 -7.64 -12.57 11.56
N GLU A 275 -8.71 -13.09 12.12
CA GLU A 275 -10.08 -12.69 11.77
C GLU A 275 -10.33 -11.21 12.06
N GLN A 276 -9.86 -10.72 13.21
CA GLN A 276 -10.00 -9.30 13.56
C GLN A 276 -9.11 -8.43 12.68
N ALA A 277 -7.86 -8.83 12.42
CA ALA A 277 -6.94 -8.07 11.58
C ALA A 277 -7.46 -7.96 10.14
N LEU A 278 -8.01 -9.05 9.60
CA LEU A 278 -8.59 -9.07 8.25
C LEU A 278 -9.90 -8.28 8.17
N ALA A 279 -10.76 -8.37 9.19
CA ALA A 279 -11.98 -7.57 9.24
C ALA A 279 -11.65 -6.06 9.26
N GLN A 280 -10.67 -5.65 10.05
CA GLN A 280 -10.21 -4.24 10.10
C GLN A 280 -9.56 -3.80 8.78
N ALA A 281 -8.80 -4.68 8.12
CA ALA A 281 -8.19 -4.42 6.82
C ALA A 281 -9.25 -4.12 5.76
N VAL A 282 -10.20 -5.04 5.59
CA VAL A 282 -11.28 -4.91 4.60
C VAL A 282 -12.14 -3.69 4.88
N ALA A 283 -12.47 -3.43 6.15
CA ALA A 283 -13.25 -2.28 6.57
C ALA A 283 -12.53 -0.94 6.28
N ALA A 284 -11.22 -0.84 6.56
CA ALA A 284 -10.45 0.35 6.28
C ALA A 284 -10.33 0.63 4.77
N GLY A 285 -10.09 -0.41 3.97
CA GLY A 285 -10.10 -0.31 2.51
C GLY A 285 -11.45 0.13 1.97
N ALA A 286 -12.54 -0.45 2.45
CA ALA A 286 -13.91 -0.10 2.06
C ALA A 286 -14.28 1.33 2.48
N ALA A 287 -13.96 1.75 3.71
CA ALA A 287 -14.22 3.11 4.18
C ALA A 287 -13.47 4.18 3.35
N ASN A 288 -12.24 3.88 2.91
CA ASN A 288 -11.52 4.78 2.01
C ASN A 288 -12.27 5.01 0.69
N THR A 289 -13.02 4.04 0.20
CA THR A 289 -13.75 4.19 -1.08
C THR A 289 -14.91 5.19 -1.01
N LEU A 290 -15.34 5.61 0.17
CA LEU A 290 -16.40 6.61 0.36
C LEU A 290 -15.90 8.06 0.21
N GLN A 291 -14.58 8.26 0.12
CA GLN A 291 -13.95 9.57 0.09
C GLN A 291 -13.12 9.77 -1.18
N LEU A 292 -12.89 11.05 -1.56
CA LEU A 292 -11.89 11.38 -2.55
C LEU A 292 -10.48 11.32 -1.93
N GLY A 293 -9.55 10.70 -2.64
CA GLY A 293 -8.14 10.64 -2.24
C GLY A 293 -7.76 9.40 -1.43
N ALA A 294 -6.47 9.09 -1.45
CA ALA A 294 -5.90 7.93 -0.79
C ALA A 294 -5.63 8.19 0.70
N GLY A 295 -5.78 7.16 1.54
CA GLY A 295 -5.51 7.24 2.98
C GLY A 295 -6.48 8.15 3.75
N VAL A 296 -7.65 8.44 3.17
CA VAL A 296 -8.70 9.28 3.75
C VAL A 296 -9.95 8.44 3.98
N PHE A 297 -10.35 8.28 5.21
CA PHE A 297 -11.59 7.57 5.58
C PHE A 297 -12.08 8.00 6.96
N ASP A 298 -13.37 7.84 7.21
CA ASP A 298 -13.94 8.07 8.52
C ASP A 298 -13.81 6.82 9.39
N LEU A 299 -13.47 6.99 10.67
CA LEU A 299 -13.32 5.89 11.62
C LEU A 299 -14.68 5.28 11.98
N GLU A 300 -15.75 6.06 12.02
CA GLU A 300 -17.09 5.57 12.29
C GLU A 300 -17.59 4.68 11.15
N ASP A 301 -17.34 5.09 9.91
CA ASP A 301 -17.64 4.27 8.71
C ASP A 301 -16.85 2.97 8.74
N MET A 302 -15.55 3.04 9.03
CA MET A 302 -14.70 1.85 9.14
C MET A 302 -15.22 0.89 10.22
N GLU A 303 -15.56 1.38 11.40
CA GLU A 303 -16.12 0.56 12.49
C GLU A 303 -17.48 -0.05 12.12
N ALA A 304 -18.32 0.71 11.41
CA ALA A 304 -19.60 0.21 10.91
C ALA A 304 -19.42 -0.92 9.89
N PHE A 305 -18.44 -0.79 9.00
CA PHE A 305 -18.10 -1.82 8.00
C PHE A 305 -17.45 -3.04 8.65
N MET A 306 -16.56 -2.86 9.62
CA MET A 306 -15.90 -3.95 10.33
C MET A 306 -16.89 -4.93 10.94
N ARG A 307 -18.04 -4.46 11.42
CA ARG A 307 -19.13 -5.31 11.93
C ARG A 307 -19.87 -6.13 10.86
N GLN A 308 -19.67 -5.80 9.58
CA GLN A 308 -20.32 -6.44 8.44
C GLN A 308 -19.37 -7.34 7.65
N VAL A 309 -18.06 -7.26 7.91
CA VAL A 309 -17.07 -8.12 7.27
C VAL A 309 -17.24 -9.55 7.79
N GLU A 310 -17.45 -10.48 6.89
CA GLU A 310 -17.45 -11.91 7.17
C GLU A 310 -16.03 -12.47 6.97
N VAL A 311 -15.48 -13.10 8.01
CA VAL A 311 -14.16 -13.75 7.93
C VAL A 311 -14.32 -15.24 8.25
N VAL A 312 -13.84 -16.08 7.36
CA VAL A 312 -13.88 -17.54 7.50
C VAL A 312 -12.51 -18.14 7.21
N GLU A 313 -12.15 -19.17 7.97
CA GLU A 313 -10.99 -20.00 7.65
C GLU A 313 -11.40 -20.97 6.52
N MET A 314 -10.56 -21.06 5.50
CA MET A 314 -10.73 -21.94 4.35
C MET A 314 -10.05 -23.27 4.62
N GLU A 315 -10.69 -24.37 4.19
CA GLU A 315 -10.16 -25.74 4.32
C GLU A 315 -8.97 -26.02 3.38
#